data_a4887b607181209a3c96fe2f109ccdca
#
_entry.id   a4887b607181209a3c96fe2f109ccdca
#
_cell.length_a   1.000
_cell.length_b   1.000
_cell.length_c   1.000
_cell.angle_alpha   90.00
_cell.angle_beta   90.00
_cell.angle_gamma   90.00
#
_symmetry.space_group_name_H-M   'P 1'
#
loop_
_entity.id
_entity.type
_entity.pdbx_description
1 polymer ?
#
loop_
_entity_poly.entity_id
_entity_poly.type
_entity_poly.pdbx_seq_one_letter_code
_entity_poly.pdbx_strand_id
1 'polypeptide(L)'
;YADGLEKCVGCELCAWACPADAIYVEAASNTPEEQYSPGERYGRVYQINYLRCIFCGFCIEACPTRALTMGHDFELAEYRRADDIYEKDQLLVPISEGMLQPPHPQVEGFSDGDYYRGAVQGPTQTQIDWVREHRPDDPSLATARPVNEEARQA
;
A
#
# COMPACT_ATOMS: atom_id res chain seq x y z
N TYR A 1 -9.89 3.28 -4.35
CA TYR A 1 -9.77 3.84 -5.70
C TYR A 1 -11.06 4.55 -6.12
N ALA A 2 -10.99 5.34 -7.20
CA ALA A 2 -12.14 6.08 -7.72
C ALA A 2 -13.28 5.17 -8.25
N ASP A 3 -12.95 3.94 -8.61
CA ASP A 3 -13.88 2.89 -9.03
C ASP A 3 -14.51 2.10 -7.88
N GLY A 4 -14.18 2.47 -6.63
CA GLY A 4 -14.68 1.82 -5.42
C GLY A 4 -13.87 0.59 -4.97
N LEU A 5 -12.83 0.19 -5.72
CA LEU A 5 -11.99 -0.92 -5.31
C LEU A 5 -11.07 -0.54 -4.14
N GLU A 6 -10.82 -1.49 -3.26
CA GLU A 6 -9.90 -1.34 -2.14
C GLU A 6 -8.44 -1.40 -2.60
N LYS A 7 -7.57 -0.66 -1.94
CA LYS A 7 -6.13 -0.74 -2.21
C LYS A 7 -5.47 -1.97 -1.58
N CYS A 8 -6.08 -2.51 -0.52
CA CYS A 8 -5.54 -3.65 0.21
C CYS A 8 -5.67 -4.93 -0.61
N VAL A 9 -4.56 -5.66 -0.75
CA VAL A 9 -4.49 -6.95 -1.43
C VAL A 9 -4.27 -8.13 -0.47
N GLY A 10 -4.45 -7.90 0.83
CA GLY A 10 -4.34 -8.95 1.84
C GLY A 10 -2.94 -9.60 1.90
N CYS A 11 -1.88 -8.86 1.71
CA CYS A 11 -0.51 -9.41 1.69
C CYS A 11 0.08 -9.66 3.08
N GLU A 12 -0.57 -9.20 4.14
CA GLU A 12 -0.19 -9.37 5.56
C GLU A 12 1.13 -8.69 5.98
N LEU A 13 1.85 -8.02 5.08
CA LEU A 13 3.13 -7.37 5.41
C LEU A 13 3.02 -6.33 6.53
N CYS A 14 1.89 -5.65 6.63
CA CYS A 14 1.61 -4.70 7.71
C CYS A 14 1.52 -5.39 9.08
N ALA A 15 0.94 -6.58 9.15
CA ALA A 15 0.87 -7.37 10.37
C ALA A 15 2.27 -7.85 10.78
N TRP A 16 3.07 -8.34 9.84
CA TRP A 16 4.45 -8.75 10.08
C TRP A 16 5.37 -7.61 10.52
N ALA A 17 5.14 -6.41 9.99
CA ALA A 17 5.91 -5.22 10.35
C ALA A 17 5.51 -4.60 11.71
N CYS A 18 4.37 -5.01 12.26
CA CYS A 18 3.85 -4.43 13.49
C CYS A 18 4.59 -4.94 14.74
N PRO A 19 5.38 -4.11 15.46
CA PRO A 19 6.13 -4.54 16.63
C PRO A 19 5.24 -4.84 17.85
N ALA A 20 3.97 -4.39 17.80
CA ALA A 20 3.00 -4.52 18.89
C ALA A 20 1.94 -5.61 18.62
N ASP A 21 2.04 -6.32 17.50
CA ASP A 21 1.06 -7.34 17.10
C ASP A 21 -0.40 -6.80 17.16
N ALA A 22 -0.57 -5.59 16.61
CA ALA A 22 -1.84 -4.86 16.66
C ALA A 22 -2.73 -5.10 15.44
N ILE A 23 -2.21 -5.72 14.38
CA ILE A 23 -2.90 -5.87 13.10
C ILE A 23 -3.19 -7.34 12.82
N TYR A 24 -4.45 -7.62 12.49
CA TYR A 24 -4.89 -8.93 12.03
C TYR A 24 -5.43 -8.84 10.61
N VAL A 25 -4.99 -9.74 9.73
CA VAL A 25 -5.39 -9.77 8.32
C VAL A 25 -5.72 -11.20 7.91
N GLU A 26 -6.83 -11.37 7.20
CA GLU A 26 -7.13 -12.58 6.45
C GLU A 26 -7.35 -12.23 4.99
N ALA A 27 -6.58 -12.87 4.11
CA ALA A 27 -6.75 -12.71 2.68
C ALA A 27 -7.83 -13.63 2.12
N ALA A 28 -8.48 -13.19 1.03
CA ALA A 28 -9.32 -14.02 0.19
C ALA A 28 -9.05 -13.70 -1.29
N SER A 29 -9.44 -14.61 -2.19
CA SER A 29 -9.30 -14.40 -3.63
C SER A 29 -10.49 -13.61 -4.17
N ASN A 30 -10.22 -12.69 -5.07
CA ASN A 30 -11.25 -12.08 -5.91
C ASN A 30 -11.81 -13.14 -6.88
N THR A 31 -13.08 -13.01 -7.22
CA THR A 31 -13.73 -13.80 -8.27
C THR A 31 -14.21 -12.86 -9.38
N PRO A 32 -14.50 -13.38 -10.59
CA PRO A 32 -15.05 -12.54 -11.66
C PRO A 32 -16.38 -11.88 -11.30
N GLU A 33 -17.15 -12.49 -10.40
CA GLU A 33 -18.46 -12.00 -9.94
C GLU A 33 -18.33 -11.02 -8.78
N GLU A 34 -17.28 -11.14 -7.96
CA GLU A 34 -17.04 -10.33 -6.76
C GLU A 34 -15.58 -9.88 -6.72
N GLN A 35 -15.34 -8.67 -7.18
CA GLN A 35 -14.01 -8.06 -7.19
C GLN A 35 -13.96 -6.89 -6.20
N TYR A 36 -13.11 -7.00 -5.19
CA TYR A 36 -12.93 -6.02 -4.13
C TYR A 36 -11.63 -5.21 -4.27
N SER A 37 -10.62 -5.76 -4.94
CA SER A 37 -9.34 -5.09 -5.18
C SER A 37 -8.91 -5.26 -6.64
N PRO A 38 -7.94 -4.48 -7.16
CA PRO A 38 -7.43 -4.64 -8.52
C PRO A 38 -6.64 -5.93 -8.75
N GLY A 39 -6.18 -6.59 -7.67
CA GLY A 39 -5.35 -7.78 -7.75
C GLY A 39 -6.16 -9.08 -7.70
N GLU A 40 -5.45 -10.20 -7.55
CA GLU A 40 -6.05 -11.53 -7.41
C GLU A 40 -6.63 -11.75 -6.01
N ARG A 41 -6.18 -10.99 -5.02
CA ARG A 41 -6.55 -11.14 -3.61
C ARG A 41 -6.96 -9.80 -3.00
N TYR A 42 -7.73 -9.87 -1.93
CA TYR A 42 -8.11 -8.72 -1.11
C TYR A 42 -8.05 -9.08 0.38
N GLY A 43 -8.05 -8.09 1.25
CA GLY A 43 -8.18 -8.30 2.69
C GLY A 43 -9.62 -8.57 3.07
N ARG A 44 -9.99 -9.84 3.23
CA ARG A 44 -11.34 -10.23 3.65
C ARG A 44 -11.65 -9.77 5.07
N VAL A 45 -10.72 -10.03 5.99
CA VAL A 45 -10.74 -9.51 7.35
C VAL A 45 -9.54 -8.59 7.51
N TYR A 46 -9.76 -7.42 8.08
CA TYR A 46 -8.71 -6.49 8.44
C TYR A 46 -9.09 -5.80 9.75
N GLN A 47 -8.25 -5.93 10.75
CA GLN A 47 -8.50 -5.35 12.07
C GLN A 47 -7.24 -4.65 12.60
N ILE A 48 -7.45 -3.53 13.28
CA ILE A 48 -6.40 -2.86 14.06
C ILE A 48 -6.88 -2.75 15.51
N ASN A 49 -6.09 -3.31 16.43
CA ASN A 49 -6.30 -3.13 17.86
C ASN A 49 -5.56 -1.89 18.33
N TYR A 50 -6.26 -0.78 18.47
CA TYR A 50 -5.67 0.49 18.89
C TYR A 50 -5.15 0.50 20.34
N LEU A 51 -5.61 -0.43 21.19
CA LEU A 51 -5.04 -0.62 22.53
C LEU A 51 -3.63 -1.22 22.52
N ARG A 52 -3.24 -1.87 21.40
CA ARG A 52 -1.88 -2.38 21.20
C ARG A 52 -1.05 -1.47 20.31
N CYS A 53 -1.69 -0.71 19.42
CA CYS A 53 -1.01 0.14 18.46
C CYS A 53 -0.19 1.23 19.18
N ILE A 54 1.08 1.34 18.82
CA ILE A 54 1.99 2.37 19.32
C ILE A 54 2.18 3.53 18.32
N PHE A 55 1.40 3.53 17.24
CA PHE A 55 1.43 4.57 16.20
C PHE A 55 2.80 4.80 15.56
N CYS A 56 3.63 3.76 15.43
CA CYS A 56 4.99 3.85 14.89
C CYS A 56 5.07 4.03 13.36
N GLY A 57 3.99 3.73 12.63
CA GLY A 57 3.93 3.88 11.17
C GLY A 57 4.59 2.77 10.35
N PHE A 58 5.24 1.76 10.96
CA PHE A 58 5.93 0.69 10.21
C PHE A 58 5.00 -0.09 9.28
N CYS A 59 3.73 -0.24 9.65
CA CYS A 59 2.73 -0.86 8.78
C CYS A 59 2.48 -0.07 7.49
N ILE A 60 2.58 1.27 7.56
CA ILE A 60 2.42 2.15 6.40
C ILE A 60 3.58 1.97 5.44
N GLU A 61 4.81 1.97 5.96
CA GLU A 61 6.04 1.78 5.17
C GLU A 61 6.10 0.38 4.54
N ALA A 62 5.61 -0.64 5.26
CA ALA A 62 5.57 -2.01 4.77
C ALA A 62 4.48 -2.27 3.73
N CYS A 63 3.49 -1.38 3.57
CA CYS A 63 2.37 -1.59 2.67
C CYS A 63 2.75 -1.35 1.20
N PRO A 64 2.81 -2.39 0.34
CA PRO A 64 3.26 -2.25 -1.04
C PRO A 64 2.25 -1.49 -1.92
N THR A 65 0.97 -1.49 -1.54
CA THR A 65 -0.09 -0.81 -2.28
C THR A 65 -0.45 0.55 -1.68
N ARG A 66 0.24 0.97 -0.62
CA ARG A 66 -0.06 2.19 0.14
C ARG A 66 -1.54 2.28 0.54
N ALA A 67 -2.11 1.16 0.93
CA ALA A 67 -3.48 1.09 1.41
C ALA A 67 -3.64 1.74 2.78
N LEU A 68 -2.57 1.79 3.57
CA LEU A 68 -2.56 2.36 4.91
C LEU A 68 -2.04 3.80 4.88
N THR A 69 -2.73 4.67 5.57
CA THR A 69 -2.31 6.05 5.81
C THR A 69 -2.58 6.42 7.27
N MET A 70 -1.85 7.40 7.78
CA MET A 70 -2.13 7.96 9.10
C MET A 70 -3.16 9.07 8.94
N GLY A 71 -4.28 8.94 9.65
CA GLY A 71 -5.31 9.98 9.72
C GLY A 71 -4.91 11.13 10.64
N HIS A 72 -5.80 12.11 10.75
CA HIS A 72 -5.65 13.24 11.66
C HIS A 72 -6.39 13.05 12.98
N ASP A 73 -7.17 11.98 13.10
CA ASP A 73 -7.91 11.67 14.30
C ASP A 73 -6.96 11.24 15.41
N PHE A 74 -7.13 11.81 16.59
CA PHE A 74 -6.29 11.53 17.77
C PHE A 74 -7.10 11.30 19.03
N GLU A 75 -8.39 11.59 19.02
CA GLU A 75 -9.30 11.34 20.14
C GLU A 75 -9.90 9.94 20.02
N LEU A 76 -9.13 8.91 20.38
CA LEU A 76 -9.47 7.51 20.22
C LEU A 76 -9.94 6.86 21.54
N ALA A 77 -10.31 7.65 22.54
CA ALA A 77 -10.72 7.12 23.84
C ALA A 77 -12.14 6.60 23.80
N GLU A 78 -12.34 5.33 24.14
CA GLU A 78 -13.62 4.66 24.16
C GLU A 78 -13.99 4.14 25.56
N TYR A 79 -15.28 3.88 25.79
CA TYR A 79 -15.77 3.35 27.06
C TYR A 79 -15.53 1.86 27.25
N ARG A 80 -15.41 1.12 26.17
CA ARG A 80 -15.19 -0.33 26.19
C ARG A 80 -14.00 -0.71 25.33
N ARG A 81 -13.18 -1.61 25.83
CA ARG A 81 -11.98 -2.10 25.14
C ARG A 81 -12.26 -2.71 23.75
N ALA A 82 -13.47 -3.26 23.55
CA ALA A 82 -13.85 -3.84 22.27
C ALA A 82 -14.06 -2.76 21.19
N ASP A 83 -14.43 -1.56 21.58
CA ASP A 83 -14.69 -0.46 20.66
C ASP A 83 -13.37 0.12 20.09
N ASP A 84 -12.21 -0.17 20.73
CA ASP A 84 -10.88 0.16 20.23
C ASP A 84 -10.29 -0.90 19.27
N ILE A 85 -11.05 -1.92 18.91
CA ILE A 85 -10.69 -2.87 17.85
C ILE A 85 -11.45 -2.47 16.60
N TYR A 86 -10.77 -1.74 15.72
CA TYR A 86 -11.38 -1.26 14.48
C TYR A 86 -11.33 -2.33 13.41
N GLU A 87 -12.47 -2.58 12.81
CA GLU A 87 -12.62 -3.51 11.70
C GLU A 87 -12.52 -2.79 10.34
N LYS A 88 -12.47 -3.57 9.28
CA LYS A 88 -12.22 -3.07 7.93
C LYS A 88 -13.21 -1.99 7.50
N ASP A 89 -14.49 -2.15 7.77
CA ASP A 89 -15.54 -1.18 7.42
C ASP A 89 -15.40 0.17 8.13
N GLN A 90 -14.87 0.17 9.36
CA GLN A 90 -14.56 1.38 10.12
C GLN A 90 -13.26 2.06 9.63
N LEU A 91 -12.35 1.29 9.04
CA LEU A 91 -11.04 1.76 8.57
C LEU A 91 -11.06 2.22 7.10
N LEU A 92 -12.06 1.78 6.33
CA LEU A 92 -12.20 2.20 4.94
C LEU A 92 -12.66 3.65 4.86
N VAL A 93 -11.86 4.44 4.16
CA VAL A 93 -12.18 5.86 3.89
C VAL A 93 -12.31 6.10 2.39
N PRO A 94 -13.22 6.98 1.96
CA PRO A 94 -13.33 7.37 0.57
C PRO A 94 -12.06 8.08 0.12
N ILE A 95 -11.78 8.02 -1.17
CA ILE A 95 -10.57 8.59 -1.78
C ILE A 95 -10.38 10.08 -1.49
N SER A 96 -11.49 10.81 -1.32
CA SER A 96 -11.48 12.24 -0.98
C SER A 96 -10.97 12.54 0.44
N GLU A 97 -11.05 11.57 1.35
CA GLU A 97 -10.69 11.74 2.76
C GLU A 97 -9.40 11.03 3.12
N GLY A 98 -9.09 9.92 2.47
CA GLY A 98 -7.99 9.03 2.82
C GLY A 98 -6.69 9.23 2.03
N MET A 99 -6.67 10.13 1.05
CA MET A 99 -5.49 10.36 0.21
C MET A 99 -4.53 11.37 0.84
N LEU A 100 -4.00 11.05 2.00
CA LEU A 100 -2.81 11.74 2.50
C LEU A 100 -1.62 11.42 1.60
N GLN A 101 -0.70 12.37 1.48
CA GLN A 101 0.52 12.15 0.71
C GLN A 101 1.22 10.86 1.16
N PRO A 102 1.72 10.05 0.24
CA PRO A 102 2.45 8.85 0.60
C PRO A 102 3.59 9.16 1.56
N PRO A 103 3.83 8.30 2.57
CA PRO A 103 4.87 8.54 3.57
C PRO A 103 6.30 8.42 3.04
N HIS A 104 6.47 7.91 1.83
CA HIS A 104 7.77 7.74 1.19
C HIS A 104 7.77 8.34 -0.22
N PRO A 105 8.95 8.71 -0.74
CA PRO A 105 9.08 9.28 -2.09
C PRO A 105 8.51 8.36 -3.15
N GLN A 106 7.91 8.97 -4.15
CA GLN A 106 7.48 8.25 -5.34
C GLN A 106 8.67 7.94 -6.25
N VAL A 107 8.46 6.99 -7.14
CA VAL A 107 9.40 6.76 -8.24
C VAL A 107 9.41 8.01 -9.12
N GLU A 108 10.61 8.54 -9.40
CA GLU A 108 10.79 9.74 -10.21
C GLU A 108 10.09 9.60 -11.57
N GLY A 109 9.36 10.62 -11.94
CA GLY A 109 8.67 10.67 -13.22
C GLY A 109 7.30 9.98 -13.25
N PHE A 110 6.81 9.41 -12.14
CA PHE A 110 5.49 8.82 -12.02
C PHE A 110 4.59 9.64 -11.08
N SER A 111 3.31 9.69 -11.41
CA SER A 111 2.29 10.23 -10.53
C SER A 111 1.85 9.17 -9.51
N ASP A 112 1.15 9.60 -8.44
CA ASP A 112 0.50 8.69 -7.50
C ASP A 112 -0.45 7.72 -8.21
N GLY A 113 -1.23 8.23 -9.17
CA GLY A 113 -2.15 7.43 -9.95
C GLY A 113 -1.46 6.31 -10.73
N ASP A 114 -0.31 6.59 -11.34
CA ASP A 114 0.45 5.59 -12.10
C ASP A 114 1.00 4.50 -11.18
N TYR A 115 1.52 4.89 -10.02
CA TYR A 115 2.04 3.95 -9.04
C TYR A 115 0.95 2.99 -8.52
N TYR A 116 -0.20 3.54 -8.12
CA TYR A 116 -1.29 2.74 -7.56
C TYR A 116 -2.00 1.87 -8.60
N ARG A 117 -1.95 2.24 -9.87
CA ARG A 117 -2.53 1.42 -10.96
C ARG A 117 -1.59 0.34 -11.48
N GLY A 118 -0.39 0.21 -10.89
CA GLY A 118 0.61 -0.72 -11.37
C GLY A 118 1.21 -0.35 -12.73
N ALA A 119 1.11 0.92 -13.13
CA ALA A 119 1.71 1.42 -14.37
C ALA A 119 3.24 1.45 -14.31
N VAL A 120 3.82 1.33 -13.13
CA VAL A 120 5.27 1.20 -12.94
C VAL A 120 5.67 -0.26 -13.22
N GLN A 121 6.02 -0.54 -14.45
CA GLN A 121 6.36 -1.90 -14.90
C GLN A 121 7.86 -2.18 -14.94
N GLY A 122 8.69 -1.25 -14.52
CA GLY A 122 10.14 -1.40 -14.53
C GLY A 122 10.86 -0.20 -13.91
N PRO A 123 12.19 -0.23 -13.90
CA PRO A 123 13.00 0.85 -13.36
C PRO A 123 12.94 2.08 -14.27
N THR A 124 13.14 3.26 -13.69
CA THR A 124 13.37 4.50 -14.45
C THR A 124 14.80 4.51 -15.02
N GLN A 125 15.03 5.37 -16.02
CA GLN A 125 16.37 5.54 -16.57
C GLN A 125 17.39 5.98 -15.50
N THR A 126 17.01 6.89 -14.63
CA THR A 126 17.83 7.36 -13.51
C THR A 126 18.24 6.21 -12.57
N GLN A 127 17.32 5.30 -12.26
CA GLN A 127 17.63 4.13 -11.44
C GLN A 127 18.61 3.18 -12.15
N ILE A 128 18.42 2.94 -13.44
CA ILE A 128 19.35 2.12 -14.24
C ILE A 128 20.74 2.74 -14.27
N ASP A 129 20.83 4.03 -14.49
CA ASP A 129 22.11 4.76 -14.58
C ASP A 129 22.82 4.76 -13.23
N TRP A 130 22.08 4.93 -12.13
CA TRP A 130 22.64 4.83 -10.79
C TRP A 130 23.23 3.44 -10.52
N VAL A 131 22.51 2.33 -10.85
CA VAL A 131 23.00 0.98 -10.67
C VAL A 131 24.23 0.73 -11.55
N ARG A 132 24.22 1.24 -12.80
CA ARG A 132 25.35 1.11 -13.73
C ARG A 132 26.62 1.79 -13.19
N GLU A 133 26.46 2.96 -12.56
CA GLU A 133 27.58 3.71 -11.98
C GLU A 133 28.13 3.06 -10.71
N HIS A 134 27.22 2.60 -9.81
CA HIS A 134 27.61 2.16 -8.47
C HIS A 134 27.77 0.64 -8.35
N ARG A 135 27.18 -0.14 -9.27
CA ARG A 135 27.17 -1.62 -9.29
C ARG A 135 27.26 -2.14 -10.73
N PRO A 136 28.36 -1.91 -11.45
CA PRO A 136 28.48 -2.20 -12.89
C PRO A 136 28.31 -3.71 -13.20
N ASP A 137 28.60 -4.59 -12.26
CA ASP A 137 28.49 -6.05 -12.41
C ASP A 137 27.11 -6.59 -11.94
N ASP A 138 26.14 -5.73 -11.64
CA ASP A 138 24.82 -6.16 -11.17
C ASP A 138 24.08 -6.91 -12.30
N PRO A 139 23.65 -8.17 -12.06
CA PRO A 139 23.00 -8.98 -13.08
C PRO A 139 21.65 -8.38 -13.56
N SER A 140 21.02 -7.50 -12.77
CA SER A 140 19.80 -6.81 -13.17
C SER A 140 19.98 -5.90 -14.39
N LEU A 141 21.21 -5.39 -14.60
CA LEU A 141 21.52 -4.54 -15.76
C LEU A 141 21.34 -5.23 -17.10
N ALA A 142 21.48 -6.56 -17.15
CA ALA A 142 21.31 -7.34 -18.38
C ALA A 142 19.84 -7.36 -18.87
N THR A 143 18.89 -7.20 -17.97
CA THR A 143 17.45 -7.24 -18.24
C THR A 143 16.74 -5.90 -18.03
N ALA A 144 17.44 -4.92 -17.46
CA ALA A 144 16.89 -3.62 -17.17
C ALA A 144 16.48 -2.89 -18.47
N ARG A 145 15.19 -2.61 -18.60
CA ARG A 145 14.65 -1.75 -19.64
C ARG A 145 13.91 -0.60 -18.97
N PRO A 146 14.19 0.66 -19.35
CA PRO A 146 13.47 1.80 -18.79
C PRO A 146 11.99 1.70 -19.14
N VAL A 147 11.14 2.15 -18.24
CA VAL A 147 9.71 2.32 -18.53
C VAL A 147 9.59 3.40 -19.62
N ASN A 148 9.07 3.02 -20.77
CA ASN A 148 8.91 3.93 -21.90
C ASN A 148 7.85 5.00 -21.60
N GLU A 149 8.13 6.24 -21.92
CA GLU A 149 7.17 7.35 -21.80
C GLU A 149 5.91 7.15 -22.65
N GLU A 150 5.98 6.35 -23.68
CA GLU A 150 4.83 6.03 -24.55
C GLU A 150 3.73 5.25 -23.85
N ALA A 151 4.05 4.46 -22.81
CA ALA A 151 3.05 3.77 -21.99
C ALA A 151 2.24 4.72 -21.07
N ARG A 152 2.65 5.98 -20.96
CA ARG A 152 1.95 7.02 -20.17
C ARG A 152 0.77 7.65 -20.88
N GLN A 153 0.63 7.46 -22.19
CA GLN A 153 -0.38 8.13 -23.04
C GLN A 153 -1.51 7.20 -23.48
N ALA A 154 -1.47 5.94 -23.12
CA ALA A 154 -2.50 4.94 -23.39
C ALA A 154 -3.38 4.69 -22.17
#